data_8b7b47be3d84c0d4a9793d8b0aada065
#
_entry.id   8b7b47be3d84c0d4a9793d8b0aada065
#
_cell.length_a   1.000
_cell.length_b   1.000
_cell.length_c   1.000
_cell.angle_alpha   90.00
_cell.angle_beta   90.00
_cell.angle_gamma   90.00
#
_symmetry.space_group_name_H-M   'P 1'
#
loop_
_entity.id
_entity.type
_entity.pdbx_description
1 polymer ?
#
loop_
_entity_poly.entity_id
_entity_poly.type
_entity_poly.pdbx_seq_one_letter_code
_entity_poly.pdbx_strand_id
1 'polypeptide(L)'
;KKSFKKWFYIKNFARSIFERFDYIFPQNNETFLYFKKFGVKKLKFLGNLKFISSKNDEPNKLKEMNFKNKTILCSASTHSNEEEIFANLHVKLRKKISNLMTIIIPRHVERTNEIVRMLEKKKLRFIKHSEGKRNFENCDIYIVDRYGESKSFYKISNVVFLGGSLVSKGGQNPLEALRYGCSVMHGNFTFNFKDVYRMLEKENLSLRVSGSKELEKKLK
;
A
#
# COMPACT_ATOMS: atom_id res chain seq x y z
N LYS A 1 19.65 5.26 -5.69
CA LYS A 1 20.65 6.33 -5.95
C LYS A 1 21.50 6.69 -4.73
N LYS A 2 20.89 7.05 -3.58
CA LYS A 2 21.65 7.44 -2.36
C LYS A 2 22.57 6.31 -1.87
N SER A 3 22.05 5.08 -1.75
CA SER A 3 22.85 3.92 -1.32
C SER A 3 23.98 3.60 -2.31
N PHE A 4 23.71 3.64 -3.63
CA PHE A 4 24.74 3.40 -4.65
C PHE A 4 25.92 4.35 -4.48
N LYS A 5 25.68 5.66 -4.32
CA LYS A 5 26.76 6.63 -4.10
C LYS A 5 27.61 6.28 -2.88
N LYS A 6 27.00 5.96 -1.74
CA LYS A 6 27.71 5.58 -0.52
C LYS A 6 28.58 4.34 -0.73
N TRP A 7 28.05 3.27 -1.33
CA TRP A 7 28.78 2.04 -1.60
C TRP A 7 29.87 2.23 -2.65
N PHE A 8 29.70 3.18 -3.56
CA PHE A 8 30.69 3.44 -4.61
C PHE A 8 32.00 4.05 -4.08
N TYR A 9 31.96 4.77 -2.94
CA TYR A 9 33.18 5.24 -2.26
C TYR A 9 34.06 4.08 -1.76
N ILE A 10 33.47 2.93 -1.45
CA ILE A 10 34.17 1.72 -0.99
C ILE A 10 34.01 0.59 -2.02
N LYS A 11 34.18 0.93 -3.30
CA LYS A 11 33.88 0.06 -4.45
C LYS A 11 34.51 -1.32 -4.35
N ASN A 12 35.80 -1.43 -3.96
CA ASN A 12 36.51 -2.70 -3.86
C ASN A 12 35.93 -3.60 -2.78
N PHE A 13 35.59 -3.02 -1.64
CA PHE A 13 34.92 -3.76 -0.54
C PHE A 13 33.50 -4.19 -0.96
N ALA A 14 32.73 -3.30 -1.58
CA ALA A 14 31.42 -3.64 -2.11
C ALA A 14 31.49 -4.81 -3.11
N ARG A 15 32.46 -4.77 -4.03
CA ARG A 15 32.70 -5.83 -5.00
C ARG A 15 33.04 -7.15 -4.34
N SER A 16 33.92 -7.18 -3.35
CA SER A 16 34.31 -8.42 -2.63
C SER A 16 33.13 -9.08 -1.93
N ILE A 17 32.15 -8.29 -1.44
CA ILE A 17 30.90 -8.82 -0.89
C ILE A 17 30.03 -9.42 -1.99
N PHE A 18 29.83 -8.70 -3.10
CA PHE A 18 28.96 -9.16 -4.19
C PHE A 18 29.52 -10.39 -4.93
N GLU A 19 30.83 -10.56 -5.00
CA GLU A 19 31.48 -11.74 -5.61
C GLU A 19 31.26 -13.03 -4.82
N ARG A 20 30.85 -12.95 -3.56
CA ARG A 20 30.51 -14.11 -2.73
C ARG A 20 29.17 -14.77 -3.09
N PHE A 21 28.31 -14.08 -3.83
CA PHE A 21 27.06 -14.64 -4.30
C PHE A 21 27.27 -15.39 -5.63
N ASP A 22 26.62 -16.55 -5.77
CA ASP A 22 26.68 -17.31 -7.03
C ASP A 22 25.99 -16.57 -8.16
N TYR A 23 24.84 -15.94 -7.88
CA TYR A 23 24.14 -15.07 -8.80
C TYR A 23 23.46 -13.92 -8.05
N ILE A 24 23.41 -12.77 -8.72
CA ILE A 24 22.63 -11.61 -8.25
C ILE A 24 21.55 -11.31 -9.29
N PHE A 25 20.30 -11.17 -8.82
CA PHE A 25 19.12 -10.88 -9.63
C PHE A 25 18.62 -9.47 -9.34
N PRO A 26 19.09 -8.46 -10.07
CA PRO A 26 18.65 -7.08 -9.89
C PRO A 26 17.15 -6.93 -10.19
N GLN A 27 16.46 -6.15 -9.37
CA GLN A 27 15.02 -5.92 -9.49
C GLN A 27 14.62 -5.15 -10.75
N ASN A 28 15.51 -4.26 -11.25
CA ASN A 28 15.28 -3.41 -12.42
C ASN A 28 16.59 -3.07 -13.12
N ASN A 29 16.49 -2.51 -14.33
CA ASN A 29 17.65 -2.15 -15.16
C ASN A 29 18.56 -1.12 -14.47
N GLU A 30 18.04 -0.17 -13.70
CA GLU A 30 18.87 0.80 -12.98
C GLU A 30 19.79 0.10 -11.97
N THR A 31 19.23 -0.83 -11.18
CA THR A 31 19.98 -1.63 -10.22
C THR A 31 20.98 -2.56 -10.91
N PHE A 32 20.59 -3.16 -12.05
CA PHE A 32 21.49 -3.98 -12.88
C PHE A 32 22.71 -3.17 -13.33
N LEU A 33 22.51 -1.95 -13.82
CA LEU A 33 23.59 -1.06 -14.24
C LEU A 33 24.50 -0.65 -13.08
N TYR A 34 23.93 -0.48 -11.87
CA TYR A 34 24.73 -0.20 -10.68
C TYR A 34 25.65 -1.37 -10.34
N PHE A 35 25.17 -2.61 -10.35
CA PHE A 35 26.03 -3.78 -10.12
C PHE A 35 27.10 -3.94 -11.20
N LYS A 36 26.79 -3.66 -12.47
CA LYS A 36 27.81 -3.61 -13.53
C LYS A 36 28.92 -2.59 -13.24
N LYS A 37 28.56 -1.40 -12.73
CA LYS A 37 29.56 -0.37 -12.35
C LYS A 37 30.45 -0.81 -11.17
N PHE A 38 29.98 -1.70 -10.29
CA PHE A 38 30.81 -2.34 -9.27
C PHE A 38 31.74 -3.42 -9.83
N GLY A 39 31.56 -3.83 -11.09
CA GLY A 39 32.36 -4.90 -11.73
C GLY A 39 31.85 -6.30 -11.39
N VAL A 40 30.62 -6.43 -10.92
CA VAL A 40 30.00 -7.75 -10.63
C VAL A 40 29.71 -8.47 -11.95
N LYS A 41 30.22 -9.71 -12.07
CA LYS A 41 30.10 -10.52 -13.30
C LYS A 41 28.88 -11.45 -13.27
N LYS A 42 28.52 -11.98 -12.10
CA LYS A 42 27.46 -12.98 -11.93
C LYS A 42 26.08 -12.33 -11.80
N LEU A 43 25.63 -11.63 -12.84
CA LEU A 43 24.34 -10.93 -12.90
C LEU A 43 23.39 -11.61 -13.87
N LYS A 44 22.19 -11.90 -13.43
CA LYS A 44 21.06 -12.34 -14.29
C LYS A 44 19.86 -11.41 -14.10
N PHE A 45 19.33 -10.89 -15.19
CA PHE A 45 18.13 -10.07 -15.13
C PHE A 45 16.90 -10.92 -15.48
N LEU A 46 16.12 -11.27 -14.46
CA LEU A 46 14.87 -12.04 -14.57
C LEU A 46 13.61 -11.17 -14.41
N GLY A 47 13.81 -9.84 -14.31
CA GLY A 47 12.72 -8.95 -13.93
C GLY A 47 12.49 -8.88 -12.41
N ASN A 48 11.38 -8.30 -12.01
CA ASN A 48 11.08 -8.11 -10.59
C ASN A 48 10.37 -9.35 -10.02
N LEU A 49 11.08 -10.14 -9.21
CA LEU A 49 10.56 -11.35 -8.56
C LEU A 49 9.30 -11.10 -7.69
N LYS A 50 9.03 -9.87 -7.31
CA LYS A 50 7.78 -9.50 -6.60
C LYS A 50 6.52 -9.75 -7.43
N PHE A 51 6.65 -9.92 -8.76
CA PHE A 51 5.54 -10.36 -9.62
C PHE A 51 5.17 -11.84 -9.44
N ILE A 52 6.07 -12.66 -8.87
CA ILE A 52 5.94 -14.12 -8.80
C ILE A 52 5.35 -14.63 -7.47
N SER A 53 4.74 -13.80 -6.62
CA SER A 53 4.18 -14.34 -5.38
C SER A 53 2.96 -15.22 -5.69
N SER A 54 2.94 -16.45 -5.14
CA SER A 54 1.80 -17.36 -5.21
C SER A 54 0.56 -16.74 -4.55
N LYS A 55 -0.63 -17.04 -5.09
CA LYS A 55 -1.88 -16.95 -4.33
C LYS A 55 -1.82 -18.02 -3.25
N ASN A 56 -1.25 -17.74 -2.12
CA ASN A 56 -1.54 -18.55 -0.94
C ASN A 56 -2.92 -18.08 -0.48
N ASP A 57 -3.92 -18.90 -0.74
CA ASP A 57 -5.26 -18.76 -0.18
C ASP A 57 -5.19 -19.03 1.31
N GLU A 58 -4.75 -18.02 2.07
CA GLU A 58 -4.95 -18.05 3.51
C GLU A 58 -6.45 -18.12 3.82
N PRO A 59 -6.82 -18.89 4.83
CA PRO A 59 -8.24 -19.00 5.20
C PRO A 59 -8.79 -17.60 5.43
N ASN A 60 -9.95 -17.33 4.84
CA ASN A 60 -10.57 -16.01 4.89
C ASN A 60 -11.10 -15.76 6.31
N LYS A 61 -10.23 -15.26 7.19
CA LYS A 61 -10.55 -14.91 8.59
C LYS A 61 -11.71 -13.91 8.70
N LEU A 62 -12.06 -13.22 7.60
CA LEU A 62 -13.17 -12.27 7.56
C LEU A 62 -14.52 -12.91 7.20
N LYS A 63 -14.60 -14.24 6.94
CA LYS A 63 -15.89 -14.90 6.61
C LYS A 63 -16.96 -14.70 7.69
N GLU A 64 -16.53 -14.52 8.93
CA GLU A 64 -17.40 -14.29 10.08
C GLU A 64 -17.79 -12.82 10.28
N MET A 65 -17.15 -11.90 9.55
CA MET A 65 -17.39 -10.47 9.63
C MET A 65 -18.43 -10.06 8.58
N ASN A 66 -19.54 -9.52 9.04
CA ASN A 66 -20.65 -9.17 8.14
C ASN A 66 -20.48 -7.77 7.54
N PHE A 67 -19.77 -7.69 6.41
CA PHE A 67 -19.64 -6.47 5.61
C PHE A 67 -20.68 -6.34 4.48
N LYS A 68 -21.67 -7.27 4.40
CA LYS A 68 -22.56 -7.46 3.24
C LYS A 68 -23.27 -6.21 2.75
N ASN A 69 -23.58 -5.27 3.63
CA ASN A 69 -24.34 -4.07 3.28
C ASN A 69 -23.47 -2.81 3.32
N LYS A 70 -22.13 -2.93 3.24
CA LYS A 70 -21.22 -1.78 3.28
C LYS A 70 -20.55 -1.55 1.95
N THR A 71 -20.50 -0.28 1.52
CA THR A 71 -19.60 0.16 0.47
C THR A 71 -18.24 0.42 1.09
N ILE A 72 -17.20 -0.30 0.67
CA ILE A 72 -15.90 -0.28 1.32
C ILE A 72 -14.91 0.56 0.52
N LEU A 73 -14.37 1.59 1.15
CA LEU A 73 -13.20 2.34 0.72
C LEU A 73 -12.00 1.92 1.58
N CYS A 74 -11.04 1.23 1.00
CA CYS A 74 -9.85 0.79 1.72
C CYS A 74 -8.66 1.72 1.44
N SER A 75 -8.00 2.17 2.51
CA SER A 75 -6.69 2.86 2.43
C SER A 75 -5.65 2.01 3.14
N ALA A 76 -4.74 1.40 2.38
CA ALA A 76 -3.80 0.41 2.87
C ALA A 76 -2.37 0.94 2.96
N SER A 77 -1.66 0.53 4.02
CA SER A 77 -0.28 0.95 4.32
C SER A 77 -0.12 2.46 4.40
N THR A 78 -1.06 3.12 5.08
CA THR A 78 -1.09 4.57 5.24
C THR A 78 0.03 5.07 6.15
N HIS A 79 0.42 6.31 5.91
CA HIS A 79 1.38 7.06 6.71
C HIS A 79 0.72 8.31 7.29
N SER A 80 1.44 9.00 8.21
CA SER A 80 0.98 10.27 8.79
C SER A 80 0.49 11.25 7.72
N ASN A 81 -0.60 11.94 8.00
CA ASN A 81 -1.40 12.81 7.13
C ASN A 81 -2.32 12.07 6.14
N GLU A 82 -2.02 10.85 5.70
CA GLU A 82 -2.90 10.12 4.78
C GLU A 82 -4.19 9.67 5.48
N GLU A 83 -4.08 9.18 6.73
CA GLU A 83 -5.25 8.77 7.52
C GLU A 83 -6.24 9.93 7.72
N GLU A 84 -5.74 11.13 7.95
CA GLU A 84 -6.59 12.30 8.08
C GLU A 84 -7.29 12.67 6.76
N ILE A 85 -6.60 12.54 5.63
CA ILE A 85 -7.19 12.73 4.30
C ILE A 85 -8.36 11.76 4.11
N PHE A 86 -8.20 10.48 4.48
CA PHE A 86 -9.26 9.48 4.34
C PHE A 86 -10.41 9.67 5.33
N ALA A 87 -10.13 10.11 6.56
CA ALA A 87 -11.16 10.50 7.51
C ALA A 87 -12.02 11.67 7.01
N ASN A 88 -11.37 12.71 6.47
CA ASN A 88 -12.07 13.86 5.88
C ASN A 88 -12.86 13.46 4.62
N LEU A 89 -12.30 12.59 3.80
CA LEU A 89 -12.96 12.05 2.61
C LEU A 89 -14.19 11.23 2.98
N HIS A 90 -14.11 10.40 4.02
CA HIS A 90 -15.24 9.65 4.55
C HIS A 90 -16.42 10.59 4.92
N VAL A 91 -16.15 11.66 5.68
CA VAL A 91 -17.17 12.65 6.07
C VAL A 91 -17.89 13.24 4.87
N LYS A 92 -17.17 13.49 3.78
CA LYS A 92 -17.76 14.04 2.55
C LYS A 92 -18.54 13.00 1.77
N LEU A 93 -17.99 11.81 1.57
CA LEU A 93 -18.59 10.76 0.76
C LEU A 93 -19.83 10.13 1.41
N ARG A 94 -19.87 10.00 2.75
CA ARG A 94 -21.03 9.43 3.45
C ARG A 94 -22.33 10.24 3.26
N LYS A 95 -22.24 11.50 2.86
CA LYS A 95 -23.40 12.32 2.48
C LYS A 95 -24.10 11.81 1.23
N LYS A 96 -23.39 11.05 0.39
CA LYS A 96 -23.89 10.47 -0.86
C LYS A 96 -24.02 8.96 -0.82
N ILE A 97 -23.19 8.31 0.00
CA ILE A 97 -23.10 6.87 0.16
C ILE A 97 -23.43 6.56 1.63
N SER A 98 -24.69 6.32 1.93
CA SER A 98 -25.18 6.16 3.30
C SER A 98 -24.56 4.96 4.04
N ASN A 99 -24.24 3.90 3.31
CA ASN A 99 -23.61 2.67 3.85
C ASN A 99 -22.08 2.63 3.71
N LEU A 100 -21.43 3.78 3.49
CA LEU A 100 -19.97 3.85 3.36
C LEU A 100 -19.29 3.46 4.67
N MET A 101 -18.28 2.62 4.56
CA MET A 101 -17.29 2.35 5.60
C MET A 101 -15.89 2.53 5.02
N THR A 102 -15.04 3.25 5.74
CA THR A 102 -13.64 3.41 5.34
C THR A 102 -12.75 2.50 6.19
N ILE A 103 -11.95 1.66 5.54
CA ILE A 103 -10.95 0.82 6.19
C ILE A 103 -9.61 1.53 6.13
N ILE A 104 -8.96 1.70 7.28
CA ILE A 104 -7.60 2.24 7.39
C ILE A 104 -6.67 1.14 7.88
N ILE A 105 -5.68 0.80 7.06
CA ILE A 105 -4.63 -0.16 7.39
C ILE A 105 -3.32 0.63 7.50
N PRO A 106 -2.89 1.04 8.70
CA PRO A 106 -1.67 1.82 8.86
C PRO A 106 -0.43 0.97 8.50
N ARG A 107 0.57 1.60 7.91
CA ARG A 107 1.87 0.95 7.65
C ARG A 107 2.58 0.55 8.95
N HIS A 108 2.38 1.33 9.98
CA HIS A 108 2.94 1.15 11.32
C HIS A 108 1.81 1.09 12.33
N VAL A 109 1.51 -0.10 12.84
CA VAL A 109 0.39 -0.34 13.77
C VAL A 109 0.57 0.37 15.11
N GLU A 110 1.80 0.70 15.46
CA GLU A 110 2.15 1.47 16.66
C GLU A 110 1.51 2.87 16.67
N ARG A 111 1.14 3.38 15.49
CA ARG A 111 0.47 4.67 15.33
C ARG A 111 -1.05 4.61 15.55
N THR A 112 -1.60 3.45 15.88
CA THR A 112 -3.06 3.29 16.08
C THR A 112 -3.62 4.29 17.07
N ASN A 113 -2.94 4.54 18.19
CA ASN A 113 -3.41 5.51 19.18
C ASN A 113 -3.42 6.96 18.66
N GLU A 114 -2.50 7.32 17.77
CA GLU A 114 -2.49 8.64 17.09
C GLU A 114 -3.71 8.76 16.17
N ILE A 115 -3.99 7.71 15.40
CA ILE A 115 -5.14 7.64 14.48
C ILE A 115 -6.45 7.73 15.27
N VAL A 116 -6.58 6.98 16.36
CA VAL A 116 -7.76 7.02 17.25
C VAL A 116 -8.02 8.43 17.75
N ARG A 117 -7.04 9.11 18.33
CA ARG A 117 -7.18 10.49 18.81
C ARG A 117 -7.62 11.45 17.70
N MET A 118 -7.13 11.26 16.49
CA MET A 118 -7.53 12.06 15.32
C MET A 118 -9.01 11.82 14.97
N LEU A 119 -9.47 10.57 14.99
CA LEU A 119 -10.87 10.20 14.68
C LEU A 119 -11.82 10.70 15.77
N GLU A 120 -11.45 10.64 17.06
CA GLU A 120 -12.22 11.18 18.19
C GLU A 120 -12.43 12.69 18.05
N LYS A 121 -11.37 13.44 17.73
CA LYS A 121 -11.47 14.88 17.45
C LYS A 121 -12.43 15.20 16.31
N LYS A 122 -12.55 14.30 15.33
CA LYS A 122 -13.49 14.44 14.20
C LYS A 122 -14.88 13.87 14.49
N LYS A 123 -15.12 13.34 15.71
CA LYS A 123 -16.38 12.70 16.12
C LYS A 123 -16.81 11.58 15.16
N LEU A 124 -15.86 10.83 14.64
CA LEU A 124 -16.10 9.66 13.80
C LEU A 124 -16.13 8.39 14.67
N ARG A 125 -17.13 7.54 14.41
CA ARG A 125 -17.25 6.24 15.09
C ARG A 125 -16.30 5.25 14.44
N PHE A 126 -15.49 4.59 15.25
CA PHE A 126 -14.50 3.64 14.74
C PHE A 126 -14.54 2.32 15.53
N ILE A 127 -13.99 1.29 14.91
CA ILE A 127 -13.75 -0.02 15.51
C ILE A 127 -12.32 -0.41 15.16
N LYS A 128 -11.58 -0.92 16.16
CA LYS A 128 -10.25 -1.52 15.91
C LYS A 128 -10.40 -3.02 15.63
N HIS A 129 -9.62 -3.52 14.69
CA HIS A 129 -9.62 -4.94 14.35
C HIS A 129 -9.27 -5.83 15.54
N SER A 130 -8.37 -5.37 16.43
CA SER A 130 -7.99 -6.06 17.67
C SER A 130 -9.15 -6.28 18.65
N GLU A 131 -10.22 -5.49 18.58
CA GLU A 131 -11.38 -5.62 19.46
C GLU A 131 -12.27 -6.83 19.12
N GLY A 132 -12.09 -7.45 17.95
CA GLY A 132 -12.87 -8.62 17.54
C GLY A 132 -14.37 -8.41 17.34
N LYS A 133 -14.84 -7.14 17.29
CA LYS A 133 -16.24 -6.79 17.06
C LYS A 133 -16.71 -7.24 15.68
N ARG A 134 -17.95 -7.75 15.59
CA ARG A 134 -18.56 -8.28 14.36
C ARG A 134 -19.73 -7.46 13.84
N ASN A 135 -20.24 -6.52 14.62
CA ASN A 135 -21.30 -5.60 14.20
C ASN A 135 -20.72 -4.25 13.77
N PHE A 136 -20.97 -3.86 12.52
CA PHE A 136 -20.46 -2.66 11.88
C PHE A 136 -21.55 -1.65 11.52
N GLU A 137 -22.79 -1.80 12.01
CA GLU A 137 -23.91 -0.91 11.67
C GLU A 137 -23.56 0.55 11.91
N ASN A 138 -22.92 0.82 13.04
CA ASN A 138 -22.55 2.17 13.47
C ASN A 138 -21.05 2.45 13.34
N CYS A 139 -20.36 1.82 12.38
CA CYS A 139 -18.95 2.03 12.14
C CYS A 139 -18.72 2.93 10.91
N ASP A 140 -18.07 4.06 11.12
CA ASP A 140 -17.64 4.96 10.06
C ASP A 140 -16.25 4.53 9.54
N ILE A 141 -15.32 4.27 10.47
CA ILE A 141 -13.93 3.91 10.17
C ILE A 141 -13.57 2.58 10.84
N TYR A 142 -13.00 1.66 10.07
CA TYR A 142 -12.46 0.42 10.60
C TYR A 142 -10.94 0.47 10.56
N ILE A 143 -10.27 0.33 11.71
CA ILE A 143 -8.80 0.41 11.81
C ILE A 143 -8.25 -1.00 11.91
N VAL A 144 -7.38 -1.38 10.96
CA VAL A 144 -6.69 -2.67 10.99
C VAL A 144 -5.36 -2.50 11.73
N ASP A 145 -5.40 -2.70 13.02
CA ASP A 145 -4.29 -2.52 13.96
C ASP A 145 -3.47 -3.81 14.22
N ARG A 146 -3.42 -4.69 13.22
CA ARG A 146 -2.61 -5.93 13.23
C ARG A 146 -1.84 -6.07 11.93
N TYR A 147 -0.60 -6.57 12.02
CA TYR A 147 0.21 -6.90 10.85
C TYR A 147 -0.30 -8.15 10.13
N GLY A 148 -0.05 -8.21 8.81
CA GLY A 148 -0.34 -9.40 8.00
C GLY A 148 -1.79 -9.53 7.51
N GLU A 149 -2.71 -8.66 7.92
CA GLU A 149 -4.14 -8.81 7.63
C GLU A 149 -4.60 -8.12 6.31
N SER A 150 -3.74 -7.35 5.65
CA SER A 150 -4.10 -6.53 4.46
C SER A 150 -4.80 -7.35 3.38
N LYS A 151 -4.33 -8.56 3.10
CA LYS A 151 -4.86 -9.45 2.06
C LYS A 151 -6.35 -9.76 2.27
N SER A 152 -6.74 -10.01 3.51
CA SER A 152 -8.13 -10.28 3.85
C SER A 152 -9.03 -9.10 3.49
N PHE A 153 -8.58 -7.89 3.78
CA PHE A 153 -9.33 -6.66 3.47
C PHE A 153 -9.34 -6.32 1.99
N TYR A 154 -8.31 -6.68 1.22
CA TYR A 154 -8.35 -6.56 -0.24
C TYR A 154 -9.46 -7.41 -0.86
N LYS A 155 -9.71 -8.63 -0.35
CA LYS A 155 -10.76 -9.53 -0.85
C LYS A 155 -12.18 -8.95 -0.78
N ILE A 156 -12.42 -8.01 0.13
CA ILE A 156 -13.72 -7.38 0.34
C ILE A 156 -13.81 -5.95 -0.18
N SER A 157 -12.70 -5.41 -0.71
CA SER A 157 -12.61 -4.02 -1.16
C SER A 157 -12.69 -3.94 -2.68
N ASN A 158 -13.55 -3.05 -3.19
CA ASN A 158 -13.59 -2.75 -4.62
C ASN A 158 -12.47 -1.79 -5.03
N VAL A 159 -12.20 -0.80 -4.16
CA VAL A 159 -11.18 0.23 -4.38
C VAL A 159 -10.20 0.24 -3.21
N VAL A 160 -8.93 0.19 -3.54
CA VAL A 160 -7.83 0.27 -2.56
C VAL A 160 -6.92 1.44 -2.92
N PHE A 161 -6.79 2.38 -2.00
CA PHE A 161 -5.73 3.38 -2.06
C PHE A 161 -4.47 2.85 -1.39
N LEU A 162 -3.32 2.96 -2.05
CA LEU A 162 -2.03 2.52 -1.51
C LEU A 162 -1.25 3.71 -0.94
N GLY A 163 -1.07 3.69 0.36
CA GLY A 163 -0.44 4.73 1.14
C GLY A 163 1.07 4.87 0.92
N GLY A 164 1.66 5.87 1.57
CA GLY A 164 3.03 6.32 1.33
C GLY A 164 3.22 6.97 -0.04
N SER A 165 2.12 7.23 -0.73
CA SER A 165 2.12 7.74 -2.10
C SER A 165 1.58 9.18 -2.23
N LEU A 166 0.75 9.67 -1.29
CA LEU A 166 0.45 11.10 -1.16
C LEU A 166 1.51 11.83 -0.34
N VAL A 167 2.24 11.10 0.49
CA VAL A 167 3.43 11.59 1.22
C VAL A 167 4.69 10.98 0.61
N SER A 168 5.84 11.64 0.75
CA SER A 168 7.10 11.23 0.10
C SER A 168 7.75 10.00 0.74
N LYS A 169 7.03 8.86 0.77
CA LYS A 169 7.50 7.57 1.27
C LYS A 169 7.75 6.55 0.17
N GLY A 170 7.33 6.85 -1.09
CA GLY A 170 7.66 6.07 -2.27
C GLY A 170 6.63 5.02 -2.68
N GLY A 171 5.47 5.01 -2.04
CA GLY A 171 4.37 4.09 -2.34
C GLY A 171 4.64 2.65 -1.93
N GLN A 172 3.61 1.82 -2.00
CA GLN A 172 3.64 0.40 -1.66
C GLN A 172 3.44 -0.46 -2.92
N ASN A 173 3.61 -1.79 -2.78
CA ASN A 173 3.46 -2.72 -3.89
C ASN A 173 1.99 -2.81 -4.36
N PRO A 174 1.64 -2.39 -5.58
CA PRO A 174 0.25 -2.42 -6.06
C PRO A 174 -0.23 -3.82 -6.48
N LEU A 175 0.70 -4.72 -6.78
CA LEU A 175 0.38 -6.03 -7.34
C LEU A 175 -0.44 -6.90 -6.39
N GLU A 176 -0.26 -6.72 -5.10
CA GLU A 176 -0.99 -7.51 -4.10
C GLU A 176 -2.49 -7.18 -4.12
N ALA A 177 -2.85 -5.90 -4.10
CA ALA A 177 -4.25 -5.46 -4.21
C ALA A 177 -4.89 -5.87 -5.56
N LEU A 178 -4.15 -5.69 -6.66
CA LEU A 178 -4.61 -6.07 -8.01
C LEU A 178 -4.91 -7.56 -8.13
N ARG A 179 -4.16 -8.44 -7.47
CA ARG A 179 -4.40 -9.89 -7.47
C ARG A 179 -5.74 -10.29 -6.85
N TYR A 180 -6.28 -9.45 -5.99
CA TYR A 180 -7.61 -9.63 -5.39
C TYR A 180 -8.71 -8.90 -6.17
N GLY A 181 -8.40 -8.38 -7.36
CA GLY A 181 -9.36 -7.70 -8.24
C GLY A 181 -9.69 -6.27 -7.84
N CYS A 182 -8.93 -5.67 -6.92
CA CYS A 182 -9.17 -4.30 -6.50
C CYS A 182 -8.76 -3.29 -7.57
N SER A 183 -9.55 -2.24 -7.76
CA SER A 183 -9.09 -1.03 -8.44
C SER A 183 -8.08 -0.31 -7.54
N VAL A 184 -6.88 -0.04 -8.07
CA VAL A 184 -5.81 0.57 -7.29
C VAL A 184 -5.74 2.06 -7.53
N MET A 185 -5.75 2.84 -6.45
CA MET A 185 -5.47 4.28 -6.45
C MET A 185 -4.16 4.57 -5.71
N HIS A 186 -3.44 5.60 -6.14
CA HIS A 186 -2.18 6.01 -5.52
C HIS A 186 -1.89 7.49 -5.72
N GLY A 187 -1.00 8.05 -4.90
CA GLY A 187 -0.50 9.42 -5.03
C GLY A 187 0.69 9.52 -5.99
N ASN A 188 1.34 10.70 -5.99
CA ASN A 188 2.46 11.01 -6.89
C ASN A 188 3.79 10.35 -6.49
N PHE A 189 3.95 9.96 -5.24
CA PHE A 189 5.22 9.41 -4.74
C PHE A 189 5.24 7.88 -4.84
N THR A 190 5.68 7.35 -5.98
CA THR A 190 5.72 5.91 -6.29
C THR A 190 7.11 5.39 -6.59
N PHE A 191 8.17 6.08 -6.15
CA PHE A 191 9.55 5.79 -6.55
C PHE A 191 10.08 4.42 -6.11
N ASN A 192 9.49 3.76 -5.09
CA ASN A 192 9.85 2.40 -4.70
C ASN A 192 9.38 1.34 -5.73
N PHE A 193 8.34 1.65 -6.51
CA PHE A 193 7.72 0.77 -7.50
C PHE A 193 7.46 1.50 -8.83
N LYS A 194 8.30 2.45 -9.17
CA LYS A 194 8.11 3.37 -10.30
C LYS A 194 7.73 2.67 -11.61
N ASP A 195 8.46 1.63 -11.97
CA ASP A 195 8.24 0.93 -13.23
C ASP A 195 6.93 0.15 -13.24
N VAL A 196 6.54 -0.39 -12.07
CA VAL A 196 5.26 -1.10 -11.89
C VAL A 196 4.10 -0.12 -12.06
N TYR A 197 4.11 0.98 -11.33
CA TYR A 197 3.04 1.99 -11.43
C TYR A 197 2.92 2.56 -12.84
N ARG A 198 4.04 2.87 -13.51
CA ARG A 198 4.02 3.34 -14.89
C ARG A 198 3.36 2.35 -15.84
N MET A 199 3.65 1.05 -15.69
CA MET A 199 3.02 0.00 -16.48
C MET A 199 1.49 -0.05 -16.18
N LEU A 200 1.11 -0.04 -14.91
CA LEU A 200 -0.29 -0.11 -14.51
C LEU A 200 -1.10 1.11 -14.96
N GLU A 201 -0.53 2.31 -14.90
CA GLU A 201 -1.15 3.53 -15.39
C GLU A 201 -1.38 3.48 -16.91
N LYS A 202 -0.39 2.98 -17.66
CA LYS A 202 -0.48 2.82 -19.12
C LYS A 202 -1.63 1.88 -19.52
N GLU A 203 -1.83 0.81 -18.75
CA GLU A 203 -2.86 -0.19 -18.98
C GLU A 203 -4.20 0.16 -18.27
N ASN A 204 -4.33 1.36 -17.69
CA ASN A 204 -5.50 1.80 -16.90
C ASN A 204 -5.86 0.88 -15.72
N LEU A 205 -4.87 0.17 -15.17
CA LEU A 205 -5.03 -0.72 -14.02
C LEU A 205 -4.77 -0.03 -12.69
N SER A 206 -4.28 1.20 -12.69
CA SER A 206 -4.17 2.04 -11.50
C SER A 206 -4.45 3.49 -11.83
N LEU A 207 -4.96 4.22 -10.83
CA LEU A 207 -5.38 5.60 -10.97
C LEU A 207 -4.54 6.49 -10.05
N ARG A 208 -3.78 7.41 -10.67
CA ARG A 208 -3.02 8.41 -9.94
C ARG A 208 -3.92 9.56 -9.50
N VAL A 209 -3.66 10.06 -8.29
CA VAL A 209 -4.32 11.24 -7.73
C VAL A 209 -3.29 12.16 -7.06
N SER A 210 -3.45 13.45 -7.24
CA SER A 210 -2.52 14.45 -6.70
C SER A 210 -2.84 14.89 -5.26
N GLY A 211 -4.03 14.54 -4.75
CA GLY A 211 -4.45 14.89 -3.39
C GLY A 211 -5.93 14.64 -3.14
N SER A 212 -6.40 15.14 -1.99
CA SER A 212 -7.75 14.87 -1.47
C SER A 212 -8.89 15.31 -2.41
N LYS A 213 -8.74 16.44 -3.11
CA LYS A 213 -9.77 16.95 -4.05
C LYS A 213 -9.94 16.03 -5.25
N GLU A 214 -8.84 15.56 -5.81
CA GLU A 214 -8.89 14.64 -6.95
C GLU A 214 -9.38 13.25 -6.53
N LEU A 215 -8.95 12.75 -5.36
CA LEU A 215 -9.50 11.54 -4.75
C LEU A 215 -11.02 11.61 -4.63
N GLU A 216 -11.55 12.71 -4.08
CA GLU A 216 -12.99 12.92 -3.96
C GLU A 216 -13.70 12.91 -5.32
N LYS A 217 -13.12 13.55 -6.33
CA LYS A 217 -13.67 13.60 -7.69
C LYS A 217 -13.73 12.22 -8.35
N LYS A 218 -12.74 11.39 -8.13
CA LYS A 218 -12.61 10.07 -8.76
C LYS A 218 -13.40 8.96 -8.03
N LEU A 219 -13.82 9.20 -6.79
CA LEU A 219 -14.63 8.28 -5.99
C LEU A 219 -16.15 8.63 -6.00
N LYS A 220 -16.54 9.67 -6.71
CA LYS A 220 -17.92 10.03 -7.02
C LYS A 220 -18.41 9.35 -8.30
#